data_bc06a6171198e88cc8977e3a79846b81
#
_entry.id   bc06a6171198e88cc8977e3a79846b81
#
_cell.length_a   1.000
_cell.length_b   1.000
_cell.length_c   1.000
_cell.angle_alpha   90.00
_cell.angle_beta   90.00
_cell.angle_gamma   90.00
#
_symmetry.space_group_name_H-M   'P 1'
#
loop_
_entity.id
_entity.type
_entity.pdbx_description
1 polymer ?
#
loop_
_entity_poly.entity_id
_entity_poly.type
_entity_poly.pdbx_seq_one_letter_code
_entity_poly.pdbx_strand_id
1 'polypeptide(L)'
;MISFMADVIGIRDDMYIGKGNAYMHEVVDSVTQGHKDGVLEQKPTLVNLQCDIDHPTQCMADMLHIIHEFGGVENLKGKKLAMTWAYSPSYGKPLSVPQGVIGLMTRMGMEVVLAHPEGYEVMPEVEEVARKNAEKSGGSFRVSHDMADAFKDADIVYPKSWAPFAAMEKRTNLYAEGNSEGIKALEKELLAQNAEHKDWCCTEELMSTTKDGKALYLHCLPADINGVSCKDGEVEASVFDRYRDPLYKEASYKPYILSLIHI
;
A
#
# COMPACT_ATOMS: atom_id res chain seq x y z
N MET A 1 4.95 20.69 21.90
CA MET A 1 3.73 20.79 22.74
C MET A 1 2.98 19.45 22.86
N ILE A 2 2.64 18.75 21.77
CA ILE A 2 1.91 17.46 21.82
C ILE A 2 2.65 16.43 22.67
N SER A 3 3.98 16.36 22.57
CA SER A 3 4.83 15.43 23.33
C SER A 3 4.80 15.57 24.85
N PHE A 4 4.27 16.68 25.37
CA PHE A 4 4.02 16.85 26.81
C PHE A 4 2.67 16.30 27.27
N MET A 5 1.79 15.99 26.34
CA MET A 5 0.37 15.69 26.63
C MET A 5 -0.05 14.29 26.14
N ALA A 6 0.85 13.55 25.51
CA ALA A 6 0.53 12.27 24.89
C ALA A 6 1.58 11.22 25.19
N ASP A 7 1.14 10.02 25.55
CA ASP A 7 2.00 8.84 25.72
C ASP A 7 2.33 8.19 24.39
N VAL A 8 1.45 8.33 23.40
CA VAL A 8 1.58 7.80 22.05
C VAL A 8 1.21 8.86 21.02
N ILE A 9 2.04 9.01 20.00
CA ILE A 9 1.82 9.95 18.89
C ILE A 9 1.86 9.17 17.59
N GLY A 10 0.71 9.11 16.89
CA GLY A 10 0.64 8.58 15.52
C GLY A 10 0.96 9.66 14.51
N ILE A 11 1.86 9.36 13.57
CA ILE A 11 2.23 10.28 12.49
C ILE A 11 1.84 9.67 11.15
N ARG A 12 1.23 10.50 10.29
CA ARG A 12 0.98 10.17 8.89
C ARG A 12 1.51 11.29 8.01
N ASP A 13 2.45 10.95 7.10
CA ASP A 13 2.97 11.82 6.05
C ASP A 13 3.38 10.98 4.84
N ASP A 14 2.47 10.81 3.88
CA ASP A 14 2.56 9.82 2.80
C ASP A 14 2.57 10.44 1.39
N MET A 15 2.55 11.78 1.30
CA MET A 15 2.32 12.46 0.02
C MET A 15 3.59 12.93 -0.69
N TYR A 16 4.71 12.99 0.00
CA TYR A 16 5.96 13.56 -0.53
C TYR A 16 7.10 12.58 -0.39
N ILE A 17 7.52 11.98 -1.50
CA ILE A 17 8.62 11.00 -1.57
C ILE A 17 9.90 11.62 -0.99
N GLY A 18 10.56 10.86 -0.11
CA GLY A 18 11.78 11.26 0.59
C GLY A 18 11.56 12.21 1.76
N LYS A 19 10.31 12.56 2.09
CA LYS A 19 9.99 13.53 3.17
C LYS A 19 9.29 12.90 4.37
N GLY A 20 8.27 12.11 4.16
CA GLY A 20 7.44 11.61 5.26
C GLY A 20 8.20 10.73 6.25
N ASN A 21 8.95 9.75 5.77
CA ASN A 21 9.78 8.90 6.62
C ASN A 21 10.90 9.70 7.30
N ALA A 22 11.56 10.60 6.58
CA ALA A 22 12.59 11.50 7.13
C ALA A 22 12.03 12.38 8.25
N TYR A 23 10.86 12.98 8.05
CA TYR A 23 10.18 13.76 9.08
C TYR A 23 9.89 12.95 10.35
N MET A 24 9.44 11.70 10.21
CA MET A 24 9.22 10.83 11.37
C MET A 24 10.50 10.59 12.17
N HIS A 25 11.64 10.37 11.49
CA HIS A 25 12.95 10.25 12.15
C HIS A 25 13.34 11.53 12.88
N GLU A 26 13.17 12.71 12.28
CA GLU A 26 13.43 14.01 12.92
C GLU A 26 12.58 14.18 14.20
N VAL A 27 11.31 13.78 14.17
CA VAL A 27 10.45 13.84 15.35
C VAL A 27 10.92 12.86 16.42
N VAL A 28 11.32 11.63 16.06
CA VAL A 28 11.88 10.65 17.00
C VAL A 28 13.14 11.21 17.69
N ASP A 29 14.04 11.77 16.92
CA ASP A 29 15.30 12.33 17.43
C ASP A 29 15.04 13.52 18.34
N SER A 30 14.16 14.45 17.95
CA SER A 30 13.78 15.62 18.74
C SER A 30 13.13 15.24 20.08
N VAL A 31 12.20 14.29 20.07
CA VAL A 31 11.55 13.79 21.30
C VAL A 31 12.54 13.07 22.19
N THR A 32 13.43 12.26 21.59
CA THR A 32 14.47 11.54 22.35
C THR A 32 15.46 12.51 22.99
N GLN A 33 15.86 13.55 22.27
CA GLN A 33 16.76 14.58 22.80
C GLN A 33 16.07 15.39 23.94
N GLY A 34 14.82 15.82 23.73
CA GLY A 34 14.06 16.55 24.74
C GLY A 34 13.87 15.75 26.05
N HIS A 35 13.73 14.43 25.95
CA HIS A 35 13.69 13.57 27.14
C HIS A 35 15.08 13.48 27.83
N LYS A 36 16.15 13.31 27.07
CA LYS A 36 17.52 13.29 27.60
C LYS A 36 17.92 14.60 28.31
N ASP A 37 17.45 15.72 27.79
CA ASP A 37 17.72 17.05 28.34
C ASP A 37 16.81 17.40 29.55
N GLY A 38 15.93 16.50 29.96
CA GLY A 38 15.00 16.70 31.07
C GLY A 38 13.87 17.70 30.78
N VAL A 39 13.65 18.03 29.50
CA VAL A 39 12.56 18.89 29.05
C VAL A 39 11.24 18.11 29.03
N LEU A 40 11.30 16.82 28.65
CA LEU A 40 10.17 15.90 28.68
C LEU A 40 10.34 14.94 29.86
N GLU A 41 9.35 14.84 30.73
CA GLU A 41 9.34 13.89 31.84
C GLU A 41 9.29 12.44 31.36
N GLN A 42 8.58 12.19 30.24
CA GLN A 42 8.51 10.90 29.57
C GLN A 42 8.73 11.06 28.07
N LYS A 43 9.19 9.98 27.42
CA LYS A 43 9.33 9.90 25.97
C LYS A 43 8.09 9.23 25.38
N PRO A 44 7.23 9.95 24.64
CA PRO A 44 6.09 9.33 23.96
C PRO A 44 6.54 8.32 22.93
N THR A 45 5.78 7.25 22.78
CA THR A 45 5.95 6.29 21.69
C THR A 45 5.48 6.91 20.37
N LEU A 46 6.32 6.83 19.34
CA LEU A 46 5.97 7.30 18.00
C LEU A 46 5.59 6.13 17.10
N VAL A 47 4.48 6.28 16.41
CA VAL A 47 3.90 5.25 15.55
C VAL A 47 3.80 5.77 14.12
N ASN A 48 4.43 5.06 13.18
CA ASN A 48 4.22 5.28 11.77
C ASN A 48 2.83 4.75 11.37
N LEU A 49 1.87 5.64 11.20
CA LEU A 49 0.54 5.29 10.69
C LEU A 49 0.59 5.07 9.17
N GLN A 50 1.34 5.91 8.48
CA GLN A 50 1.64 5.81 7.04
C GLN A 50 2.70 6.84 6.69
N CYS A 51 3.73 6.46 5.93
CA CYS A 51 4.70 7.39 5.35
C CYS A 51 4.79 7.19 3.82
N ASP A 52 5.72 7.89 3.18
CA ASP A 52 5.97 7.76 1.75
C ASP A 52 6.53 6.39 1.34
N ILE A 53 7.20 5.69 2.27
CA ILE A 53 7.81 4.37 2.03
C ILE A 53 6.83 3.23 2.32
N ASP A 54 6.09 3.32 3.46
CA ASP A 54 5.33 2.19 3.98
C ASP A 54 4.04 2.62 4.68
N HIS A 55 3.08 1.71 4.72
CA HIS A 55 1.87 1.80 5.53
C HIS A 55 1.79 0.60 6.50
N PRO A 56 2.65 0.56 7.53
CA PRO A 56 2.85 -0.64 8.34
C PRO A 56 1.57 -1.13 9.03
N THR A 57 0.76 -0.21 9.55
CA THR A 57 -0.49 -0.58 10.24
C THR A 57 -1.53 -1.20 9.30
N GLN A 58 -1.57 -0.78 8.04
CA GLN A 58 -2.43 -1.40 7.03
C GLN A 58 -1.89 -2.78 6.66
N CYS A 59 -0.64 -2.87 6.24
CA CYS A 59 -0.06 -4.12 5.76
C CYS A 59 -0.05 -5.22 6.82
N MET A 60 0.14 -4.87 8.09
CA MET A 60 0.01 -5.83 9.20
C MET A 60 -1.44 -6.26 9.42
N ALA A 61 -2.42 -5.36 9.25
CA ALA A 61 -3.84 -5.70 9.32
C ALA A 61 -4.25 -6.64 8.18
N ASP A 62 -3.79 -6.36 6.95
CA ASP A 62 -3.99 -7.21 5.79
C ASP A 62 -3.38 -8.59 6.01
N MET A 63 -2.14 -8.65 6.55
CA MET A 63 -1.48 -9.90 6.91
C MET A 63 -2.27 -10.68 7.96
N LEU A 64 -2.78 -10.03 8.99
CA LEU A 64 -3.60 -10.67 10.02
C LEU A 64 -4.89 -11.24 9.42
N HIS A 65 -5.53 -10.51 8.50
CA HIS A 65 -6.68 -11.00 7.77
C HIS A 65 -6.34 -12.25 6.94
N ILE A 66 -5.24 -12.20 6.17
CA ILE A 66 -4.77 -13.33 5.37
C ILE A 66 -4.49 -14.56 6.27
N ILE A 67 -3.80 -14.38 7.38
CA ILE A 67 -3.53 -15.46 8.35
C ILE A 67 -4.83 -16.13 8.81
N HIS A 68 -5.85 -15.34 9.13
CA HIS A 68 -7.15 -15.87 9.53
C HIS A 68 -7.88 -16.62 8.40
N GLU A 69 -7.86 -16.08 7.18
CA GLU A 69 -8.53 -16.69 6.03
C GLU A 69 -7.86 -18.00 5.59
N PHE A 70 -6.54 -18.11 5.72
CA PHE A 70 -5.79 -19.32 5.38
C PHE A 70 -5.52 -20.25 6.58
N GLY A 71 -6.00 -19.89 7.77
CA GLY A 71 -5.99 -20.75 8.95
C GLY A 71 -4.64 -20.90 9.65
N GLY A 72 -3.69 -19.97 9.43
CA GLY A 72 -2.39 -19.95 10.11
C GLY A 72 -1.28 -19.39 9.25
N VAL A 73 -0.23 -18.85 9.89
CA VAL A 73 0.93 -18.28 9.20
C VAL A 73 1.72 -19.36 8.43
N GLU A 74 1.71 -20.57 8.90
CA GLU A 74 2.37 -21.73 8.27
C GLU A 74 1.76 -22.10 6.91
N ASN A 75 0.52 -21.70 6.67
CA ASN A 75 -0.20 -21.97 5.42
C ASN A 75 0.03 -20.91 4.33
N LEU A 76 0.80 -19.87 4.62
CA LEU A 76 1.06 -18.78 3.67
C LEU A 76 2.17 -19.10 2.68
N LYS A 77 3.10 -19.99 3.06
CA LYS A 77 4.23 -20.36 2.19
C LYS A 77 3.73 -20.93 0.85
N GLY A 78 4.20 -20.35 -0.25
CA GLY A 78 3.82 -20.75 -1.61
C GLY A 78 2.45 -20.26 -2.06
N LYS A 79 1.73 -19.48 -1.24
CA LYS A 79 0.53 -18.77 -1.70
C LYS A 79 0.91 -17.65 -2.66
N LYS A 80 0.20 -17.55 -3.78
CA LYS A 80 0.41 -16.49 -4.76
C LYS A 80 -0.42 -15.27 -4.43
N LEU A 81 0.25 -14.11 -4.27
CA LEU A 81 -0.37 -12.81 -4.11
C LEU A 81 -0.07 -11.93 -5.33
N ALA A 82 -1.11 -11.43 -5.97
CA ALA A 82 -1.04 -10.44 -7.03
C ALA A 82 -1.32 -9.04 -6.46
N MET A 83 -0.26 -8.25 -6.23
CA MET A 83 -0.36 -6.82 -5.97
C MET A 83 -0.37 -6.09 -7.30
N THR A 84 -1.50 -5.54 -7.72
CA THR A 84 -1.60 -4.94 -9.05
C THR A 84 -1.98 -3.47 -8.97
N TRP A 85 -1.40 -2.66 -9.87
CA TRP A 85 -1.97 -1.36 -10.16
C TRP A 85 -3.41 -1.56 -10.67
N ALA A 86 -4.25 -0.57 -10.41
CA ALA A 86 -5.61 -0.50 -10.95
C ALA A 86 -5.96 0.95 -11.26
N TYR A 87 -6.79 1.16 -12.29
CA TYR A 87 -7.17 2.47 -12.76
C TYR A 87 -7.92 3.27 -11.69
N SER A 88 -7.60 4.54 -11.59
CA SER A 88 -8.33 5.50 -10.76
C SER A 88 -8.47 6.84 -11.49
N PRO A 89 -9.59 7.54 -11.33
CA PRO A 89 -9.71 8.92 -11.77
C PRO A 89 -8.88 9.91 -10.92
N SER A 90 -8.14 9.43 -9.92
CA SER A 90 -7.24 10.21 -9.10
C SER A 90 -5.78 9.93 -9.46
N TYR A 91 -4.96 10.98 -9.57
CA TYR A 91 -3.53 10.88 -9.90
C TYR A 91 -2.60 10.80 -8.68
N GLY A 92 -3.06 11.13 -7.50
CA GLY A 92 -2.21 11.39 -6.33
C GLY A 92 -2.25 10.32 -5.24
N LYS A 93 -2.60 9.07 -5.56
CA LYS A 93 -2.65 8.01 -4.55
C LYS A 93 -1.23 7.58 -4.14
N PRO A 94 -0.98 7.37 -2.81
CA PRO A 94 0.36 7.04 -2.30
C PRO A 94 0.90 5.69 -2.76
N LEU A 95 2.23 5.58 -2.85
CA LEU A 95 2.98 4.35 -3.12
C LEU A 95 3.08 3.41 -1.92
N SER A 96 2.88 3.92 -0.72
CA SER A 96 3.17 3.21 0.53
C SER A 96 2.39 1.89 0.72
N VAL A 97 1.18 1.76 0.17
CA VAL A 97 0.42 0.51 0.27
C VAL A 97 1.05 -0.60 -0.58
N PRO A 98 1.21 -0.46 -1.92
CA PRO A 98 1.87 -1.51 -2.68
C PRO A 98 3.28 -1.82 -2.17
N GLN A 99 4.05 -0.81 -1.76
CA GLN A 99 5.39 -0.97 -1.20
C GLN A 99 5.39 -1.79 0.08
N GLY A 100 4.51 -1.48 1.02
CA GLY A 100 4.38 -2.23 2.26
C GLY A 100 3.90 -3.66 2.05
N VAL A 101 2.94 -3.87 1.13
CA VAL A 101 2.42 -5.21 0.79
C VAL A 101 3.55 -6.08 0.24
N ILE A 102 4.28 -5.65 -0.80
CA ILE A 102 5.36 -6.47 -1.37
C ILE A 102 6.49 -6.70 -0.37
N GLY A 103 6.82 -5.69 0.46
CA GLY A 103 7.86 -5.79 1.48
C GLY A 103 7.51 -6.78 2.61
N LEU A 104 6.25 -6.83 3.04
CA LEU A 104 5.81 -7.71 4.12
C LEU A 104 5.51 -9.13 3.63
N MET A 105 4.73 -9.28 2.54
CA MET A 105 4.25 -10.60 2.09
C MET A 105 5.39 -11.50 1.59
N THR A 106 6.43 -10.93 1.00
CA THR A 106 7.64 -11.67 0.61
C THR A 106 8.40 -12.27 1.79
N ARG A 107 8.23 -11.75 3.02
CA ARG A 107 8.83 -12.33 4.24
C ARG A 107 8.18 -13.63 4.67
N MET A 108 6.96 -13.90 4.21
CA MET A 108 6.17 -15.07 4.61
C MET A 108 6.33 -16.28 3.68
N GLY A 109 7.32 -16.24 2.78
CA GLY A 109 7.53 -17.31 1.80
C GLY A 109 6.47 -17.39 0.73
N MET A 110 5.71 -16.31 0.52
CA MET A 110 4.69 -16.21 -0.51
C MET A 110 5.33 -15.99 -1.89
N GLU A 111 4.60 -16.33 -2.94
CA GLU A 111 4.88 -15.92 -4.31
C GLU A 111 4.19 -14.58 -4.55
N VAL A 112 4.97 -13.50 -4.65
CA VAL A 112 4.43 -12.15 -4.81
C VAL A 112 4.71 -11.63 -6.23
N VAL A 113 3.64 -11.25 -6.92
CA VAL A 113 3.71 -10.61 -8.24
C VAL A 113 3.27 -9.16 -8.07
N LEU A 114 4.18 -8.21 -8.37
CA LEU A 114 3.84 -6.79 -8.51
C LEU A 114 3.53 -6.53 -9.98
N ALA A 115 2.29 -6.14 -10.30
CA ALA A 115 1.91 -5.86 -11.67
C ALA A 115 1.43 -4.42 -11.86
N HIS A 116 1.95 -3.76 -12.88
CA HIS A 116 1.58 -2.38 -13.21
C HIS A 116 1.90 -2.08 -14.68
N PRO A 117 1.24 -1.10 -15.33
CA PRO A 117 1.65 -0.61 -16.62
C PRO A 117 3.09 -0.12 -16.59
N GLU A 118 3.80 -0.14 -17.73
CA GLU A 118 5.10 0.52 -17.84
C GLU A 118 4.98 2.00 -17.43
N GLY A 119 5.96 2.50 -16.68
CA GLY A 119 5.96 3.86 -16.16
C GLY A 119 5.24 4.04 -14.81
N TYR A 120 4.72 2.95 -14.20
CA TYR A 120 4.08 2.99 -12.87
C TYR A 120 4.90 2.27 -11.80
N GLU A 121 6.21 2.29 -11.93
CA GLU A 121 7.14 1.67 -10.97
C GLU A 121 6.94 2.24 -9.56
N VAL A 122 7.19 1.40 -8.57
CA VAL A 122 7.38 1.78 -7.17
C VAL A 122 8.83 2.17 -6.90
N MET A 123 9.19 2.50 -5.67
CA MET A 123 10.59 2.81 -5.31
C MET A 123 11.49 1.59 -5.56
N PRO A 124 12.60 1.74 -6.33
CA PRO A 124 13.51 0.63 -6.65
C PRO A 124 14.09 -0.08 -5.42
N GLU A 125 14.35 0.68 -4.34
CA GLU A 125 14.88 0.15 -3.08
C GLU A 125 13.88 -0.80 -2.41
N VAL A 126 12.58 -0.55 -2.55
CA VAL A 126 11.53 -1.42 -2.00
C VAL A 126 11.43 -2.72 -2.77
N GLU A 127 11.54 -2.69 -4.09
CA GLU A 127 11.61 -3.92 -4.91
C GLU A 127 12.84 -4.77 -4.54
N GLU A 128 13.99 -4.13 -4.34
CA GLU A 128 15.21 -4.83 -3.92
C GLU A 128 15.03 -5.50 -2.53
N VAL A 129 14.37 -4.82 -1.60
CA VAL A 129 14.01 -5.40 -0.29
C VAL A 129 13.06 -6.57 -0.47
N ALA A 130 12.05 -6.47 -1.34
CA ALA A 130 11.12 -7.56 -1.63
C ALA A 130 11.84 -8.80 -2.21
N ARG A 131 12.77 -8.62 -3.16
CA ARG A 131 13.61 -9.71 -3.72
C ARG A 131 14.42 -10.41 -2.64
N LYS A 132 15.14 -9.63 -1.82
CA LYS A 132 15.94 -10.17 -0.69
C LYS A 132 15.09 -10.92 0.34
N ASN A 133 13.90 -10.41 0.65
CA ASN A 133 12.98 -11.07 1.56
C ASN A 133 12.47 -12.40 0.97
N ALA A 134 12.08 -12.41 -0.29
CA ALA A 134 11.64 -13.61 -0.99
C ALA A 134 12.72 -14.71 -0.99
N GLU A 135 13.97 -14.37 -1.34
CA GLU A 135 15.10 -15.29 -1.30
C GLU A 135 15.31 -15.91 0.09
N LYS A 136 15.27 -15.07 1.15
CA LYS A 136 15.48 -15.52 2.54
C LYS A 136 14.34 -16.41 3.04
N SER A 137 13.11 -16.14 2.65
CA SER A 137 11.93 -16.86 3.13
C SER A 137 11.62 -18.13 2.32
N GLY A 138 12.26 -18.28 1.14
CA GLY A 138 11.99 -19.36 0.20
C GLY A 138 10.68 -19.14 -0.58
N GLY A 139 10.26 -17.89 -0.72
CA GLY A 139 9.22 -17.42 -1.64
C GLY A 139 9.78 -16.92 -2.97
N SER A 140 9.00 -16.12 -3.68
CA SER A 140 9.45 -15.44 -4.90
C SER A 140 8.89 -14.03 -5.03
N PHE A 141 9.59 -13.18 -5.78
CA PHE A 141 9.11 -11.85 -6.16
C PHE A 141 9.42 -11.58 -7.63
N ARG A 142 8.43 -11.12 -8.37
CA ARG A 142 8.61 -10.67 -9.75
C ARG A 142 7.72 -9.49 -10.08
N VAL A 143 8.13 -8.72 -11.09
CA VAL A 143 7.31 -7.66 -11.69
C VAL A 143 6.68 -8.19 -12.98
N SER A 144 5.47 -7.74 -13.29
CA SER A 144 4.75 -8.01 -14.53
C SER A 144 4.11 -6.72 -15.06
N HIS A 145 4.00 -6.60 -16.37
CA HIS A 145 3.25 -5.50 -17.01
C HIS A 145 1.93 -6.01 -17.61
N ASP A 146 1.43 -7.12 -17.09
CA ASP A 146 0.17 -7.73 -17.47
C ASP A 146 -0.63 -8.12 -16.23
N MET A 147 -1.79 -7.51 -16.04
CA MET A 147 -2.68 -7.77 -14.91
C MET A 147 -3.23 -9.20 -14.96
N ALA A 148 -3.52 -9.72 -16.15
CA ALA A 148 -4.04 -11.08 -16.31
C ALA A 148 -2.99 -12.15 -15.96
N ASP A 149 -1.71 -11.92 -16.29
CA ASP A 149 -0.59 -12.78 -15.87
C ASP A 149 -0.46 -12.80 -14.34
N ALA A 150 -0.64 -11.67 -13.68
CA ALA A 150 -0.60 -11.60 -12.22
C ALA A 150 -1.76 -12.34 -11.56
N PHE A 151 -2.98 -12.18 -12.09
CA PHE A 151 -4.20 -12.80 -11.55
C PHE A 151 -4.25 -14.31 -11.73
N LYS A 152 -3.68 -14.82 -12.83
CA LYS A 152 -3.72 -16.24 -13.13
C LYS A 152 -3.24 -17.10 -11.97
N ASP A 153 -4.10 -18.02 -11.51
CA ASP A 153 -3.84 -18.94 -10.39
C ASP A 153 -3.47 -18.24 -9.05
N ALA A 154 -3.77 -16.95 -8.88
CA ALA A 154 -3.52 -16.25 -7.63
C ALA A 154 -4.44 -16.75 -6.52
N ASP A 155 -3.90 -16.94 -5.30
CA ASP A 155 -4.65 -17.20 -4.08
C ASP A 155 -5.23 -15.90 -3.49
N ILE A 156 -4.55 -14.77 -3.74
CA ILE A 156 -4.90 -13.45 -3.21
C ILE A 156 -4.69 -12.42 -4.32
N VAL A 157 -5.62 -11.47 -4.46
CA VAL A 157 -5.50 -10.32 -5.35
C VAL A 157 -5.68 -9.02 -4.57
N TYR A 158 -4.83 -8.02 -4.86
CA TYR A 158 -4.86 -6.70 -4.24
C TYR A 158 -4.74 -5.61 -5.32
N PRO A 159 -5.81 -5.34 -6.07
CA PRO A 159 -5.82 -4.26 -7.07
C PRO A 159 -5.94 -2.91 -6.37
N LYS A 160 -5.00 -2.00 -6.65
CA LYS A 160 -4.92 -0.69 -5.99
C LYS A 160 -4.23 0.32 -6.88
N SER A 161 -4.80 1.50 -7.02
CA SER A 161 -4.16 2.60 -7.73
C SER A 161 -3.05 3.25 -6.90
N TRP A 162 -1.97 3.64 -7.57
CA TRP A 162 -0.92 4.51 -7.03
C TRP A 162 -0.34 5.39 -8.13
N ALA A 163 0.26 6.52 -7.74
CA ALA A 163 0.99 7.37 -8.68
C ALA A 163 2.39 6.79 -8.96
N PRO A 164 2.93 6.93 -10.18
CA PRO A 164 4.29 6.51 -10.50
C PRO A 164 5.33 7.14 -9.57
N PHE A 165 6.38 6.39 -9.20
CA PHE A 165 7.46 6.90 -8.35
C PHE A 165 8.09 8.18 -8.92
N ALA A 166 8.47 8.17 -10.20
CA ALA A 166 9.06 9.34 -10.87
C ALA A 166 8.14 10.58 -10.86
N ALA A 167 6.82 10.36 -10.97
CA ALA A 167 5.85 11.45 -10.90
C ALA A 167 5.75 12.03 -9.49
N MET A 168 5.85 11.19 -8.46
CA MET A 168 5.84 11.62 -7.06
C MET A 168 7.12 12.37 -6.70
N GLU A 169 8.29 11.98 -7.23
CA GLU A 169 9.52 12.76 -7.10
C GLU A 169 9.39 14.15 -7.74
N LYS A 170 8.89 14.19 -8.98
CA LYS A 170 8.66 15.46 -9.71
C LYS A 170 7.70 16.37 -8.92
N ARG A 171 6.62 15.79 -8.37
CA ARG A 171 5.66 16.51 -7.52
C ARG A 171 6.31 17.08 -6.27
N THR A 172 7.14 16.29 -5.56
CA THR A 172 7.85 16.72 -4.36
C THR A 172 8.77 17.89 -4.65
N ASN A 173 9.51 17.86 -5.77
CA ASN A 173 10.40 18.94 -6.19
C ASN A 173 9.64 20.22 -6.53
N LEU A 174 8.56 20.13 -7.32
CA LEU A 174 7.69 21.26 -7.65
C LEU A 174 7.09 21.91 -6.40
N TYR A 175 6.74 21.09 -5.40
CA TYR A 175 6.20 21.58 -4.14
C TYR A 175 7.27 22.32 -3.33
N ALA A 176 8.48 21.80 -3.27
CA ALA A 176 9.61 22.43 -2.60
C ALA A 176 10.00 23.80 -3.23
N GLU A 177 9.80 23.94 -4.54
CA GLU A 177 10.00 25.18 -5.30
C GLU A 177 8.83 26.17 -5.16
N GLY A 178 7.70 25.78 -4.55
CA GLY A 178 6.48 26.57 -4.51
C GLY A 178 5.80 26.73 -5.88
N ASN A 179 6.07 25.84 -6.83
CA ASN A 179 5.64 25.90 -8.22
C ASN A 179 4.22 25.33 -8.40
N SER A 180 3.22 26.11 -8.01
CA SER A 180 1.80 25.71 -8.10
C SER A 180 1.32 25.42 -9.54
N GLU A 181 1.83 26.16 -10.52
CA GLU A 181 1.45 25.95 -11.93
C GLU A 181 2.07 24.65 -12.47
N GLY A 182 3.30 24.33 -12.10
CA GLY A 182 3.93 23.05 -12.42
C GLY A 182 3.19 21.86 -11.81
N ILE A 183 2.67 21.99 -10.59
CA ILE A 183 1.87 20.95 -9.94
C ILE A 183 0.57 20.71 -10.71
N LYS A 184 -0.15 21.76 -11.10
CA LYS A 184 -1.39 21.63 -11.92
C LYS A 184 -1.13 21.02 -13.30
N ALA A 185 0.01 21.37 -13.92
CA ALA A 185 0.40 20.80 -15.21
C ALA A 185 0.70 19.31 -15.08
N LEU A 186 1.45 18.91 -14.04
CA LEU A 186 1.74 17.52 -13.73
C LEU A 186 0.46 16.73 -13.42
N GLU A 187 -0.46 17.26 -12.66
CA GLU A 187 -1.76 16.66 -12.40
C GLU A 187 -2.50 16.31 -13.68
N LYS A 188 -2.58 17.28 -14.60
CA LYS A 188 -3.24 17.07 -15.90
C LYS A 188 -2.54 16.00 -16.74
N GLU A 189 -1.21 15.99 -16.74
CA GLU A 189 -0.38 14.98 -17.42
C GLU A 189 -0.69 13.57 -16.87
N LEU A 190 -0.67 13.41 -15.55
CA LEU A 190 -0.88 12.11 -14.89
C LEU A 190 -2.32 11.61 -15.02
N LEU A 191 -3.32 12.50 -15.00
CA LEU A 191 -4.71 12.11 -15.27
C LEU A 191 -4.88 11.60 -16.70
N ALA A 192 -4.21 12.22 -17.67
CA ALA A 192 -4.23 11.77 -19.06
C ALA A 192 -3.53 10.41 -19.19
N GLN A 193 -2.38 10.22 -18.56
CA GLN A 193 -1.65 8.95 -18.53
C GLN A 193 -2.50 7.84 -17.90
N ASN A 194 -3.13 8.08 -16.74
CA ASN A 194 -4.03 7.10 -16.12
C ASN A 194 -5.16 6.68 -17.07
N ALA A 195 -5.72 7.64 -17.83
CA ALA A 195 -6.83 7.37 -18.73
C ALA A 195 -6.50 6.42 -19.91
N GLU A 196 -5.22 6.21 -20.18
CA GLU A 196 -4.73 5.23 -21.18
C GLU A 196 -4.81 3.79 -20.68
N HIS A 197 -4.96 3.58 -19.37
CA HIS A 197 -4.93 2.27 -18.70
C HIS A 197 -6.24 1.93 -17.96
N LYS A 198 -7.39 2.29 -18.52
CA LYS A 198 -8.70 1.99 -17.94
C LYS A 198 -9.05 0.50 -17.95
N ASP A 199 -8.38 -0.27 -18.77
CA ASP A 199 -8.42 -1.72 -18.83
C ASP A 199 -7.80 -2.40 -17.58
N TRP A 200 -6.98 -1.69 -16.82
CA TRP A 200 -6.46 -2.17 -15.52
C TRP A 200 -7.52 -2.03 -14.44
N CYS A 201 -8.52 -2.89 -14.49
CA CYS A 201 -9.64 -2.97 -13.58
C CYS A 201 -9.85 -4.42 -13.13
N CYS A 202 -10.09 -4.64 -11.84
CA CYS A 202 -10.43 -5.95 -11.32
C CYS A 202 -11.85 -6.33 -11.75
N THR A 203 -11.97 -7.20 -12.74
CA THR A 203 -13.22 -7.66 -13.34
C THR A 203 -13.58 -9.06 -12.89
N GLU A 204 -14.86 -9.46 -13.08
CA GLU A 204 -15.30 -10.84 -12.88
C GLU A 204 -14.55 -11.82 -13.76
N GLU A 205 -14.22 -11.41 -15.00
CA GLU A 205 -13.43 -12.23 -15.91
C GLU A 205 -12.03 -12.51 -15.35
N LEU A 206 -11.30 -11.48 -14.90
CA LEU A 206 -9.99 -11.64 -14.25
C LEU A 206 -10.10 -12.49 -12.97
N MET A 207 -11.11 -12.25 -12.13
CA MET A 207 -11.33 -13.04 -10.93
C MET A 207 -11.55 -14.52 -11.24
N SER A 208 -12.19 -14.84 -12.36
CA SER A 208 -12.42 -16.23 -12.78
C SER A 208 -11.11 -16.97 -13.13
N THR A 209 -10.02 -16.26 -13.47
CA THR A 209 -8.70 -16.85 -13.79
C THR A 209 -7.86 -17.15 -12.55
N THR A 210 -8.26 -16.64 -11.40
CA THR A 210 -7.58 -16.90 -10.12
C THR A 210 -7.76 -18.35 -9.70
N LYS A 211 -7.07 -18.75 -8.66
CA LYS A 211 -7.15 -20.13 -8.17
C LYS A 211 -8.58 -20.51 -7.81
N ASP A 212 -9.11 -21.51 -8.51
CA ASP A 212 -10.51 -21.97 -8.41
C ASP A 212 -11.55 -20.84 -8.65
N GLY A 213 -11.17 -19.72 -9.24
CA GLY A 213 -12.00 -18.52 -9.39
C GLY A 213 -12.40 -17.87 -8.05
N LYS A 214 -11.62 -18.10 -6.98
CA LYS A 214 -11.99 -17.76 -5.59
C LYS A 214 -10.86 -17.07 -4.81
N ALA A 215 -9.93 -16.38 -5.48
CA ALA A 215 -8.90 -15.63 -4.77
C ALA A 215 -9.52 -14.68 -3.75
N LEU A 216 -8.85 -14.56 -2.60
CA LEU A 216 -9.20 -13.53 -1.62
C LEU A 216 -8.92 -12.15 -2.22
N TYR A 217 -9.94 -11.31 -2.32
CA TYR A 217 -9.82 -9.93 -2.77
C TYR A 217 -9.55 -9.02 -1.57
N LEU A 218 -8.47 -8.24 -1.61
CA LEU A 218 -8.08 -7.27 -0.60
C LEU A 218 -8.10 -5.84 -1.14
N HIS A 219 -8.37 -4.90 -0.25
CA HIS A 219 -8.27 -3.48 -0.54
C HIS A 219 -8.19 -2.62 0.72
N CYS A 220 -7.23 -1.70 0.80
CA CYS A 220 -7.05 -0.81 1.97
C CYS A 220 -8.16 0.21 2.19
N LEU A 221 -9.14 0.30 1.28
CA LEU A 221 -10.24 1.27 1.28
C LEU A 221 -9.79 2.75 1.43
N PRO A 222 -10.56 3.70 0.87
CA PRO A 222 -11.71 3.49 -0.02
C PRO A 222 -11.30 2.97 -1.40
N ALA A 223 -12.18 2.21 -2.07
CA ALA A 223 -11.99 1.74 -3.43
C ALA A 223 -12.76 2.63 -4.43
N ASP A 224 -12.18 2.79 -5.63
CA ASP A 224 -12.88 3.37 -6.76
C ASP A 224 -13.67 2.25 -7.49
N ILE A 225 -14.98 2.24 -7.30
CA ILE A 225 -15.87 1.18 -7.77
C ILE A 225 -16.61 1.62 -9.02
N ASN A 226 -16.50 0.87 -10.11
CA ASN A 226 -17.16 1.14 -11.39
C ASN A 226 -18.67 1.34 -11.24
N GLY A 227 -19.16 2.47 -11.74
CA GLY A 227 -20.58 2.80 -11.74
C GLY A 227 -21.17 3.14 -10.37
N VAL A 228 -20.36 3.14 -9.30
CA VAL A 228 -20.78 3.46 -7.92
C VAL A 228 -20.11 4.73 -7.43
N SER A 229 -18.80 4.69 -7.15
CA SER A 229 -18.04 5.86 -6.69
C SER A 229 -17.46 6.70 -7.84
N CYS A 230 -17.28 6.08 -9.00
CA CYS A 230 -16.77 6.70 -10.22
C CYS A 230 -17.33 5.98 -11.45
N LYS A 231 -17.10 6.54 -12.65
CA LYS A 231 -17.53 5.90 -13.91
C LYS A 231 -16.68 4.68 -14.22
N ASP A 232 -15.36 4.86 -14.19
CA ASP A 232 -14.33 3.84 -14.40
C ASP A 232 -13.40 3.86 -13.18
N GLY A 233 -13.03 2.73 -12.61
CA GLY A 233 -12.25 2.63 -11.38
C GLY A 233 -11.49 1.32 -11.22
N GLU A 234 -11.08 1.03 -9.99
CA GLU A 234 -10.21 -0.07 -9.62
C GLU A 234 -10.86 -1.45 -9.75
N VAL A 235 -12.19 -1.53 -9.62
CA VAL A 235 -12.93 -2.79 -9.49
C VAL A 235 -14.36 -2.68 -10.00
N GLU A 236 -14.87 -3.77 -10.58
CA GLU A 236 -16.30 -3.90 -10.90
C GLU A 236 -17.15 -3.99 -9.63
N ALA A 237 -18.35 -3.38 -9.67
CA ALA A 237 -19.28 -3.37 -8.53
C ALA A 237 -19.66 -4.78 -8.07
N SER A 238 -19.85 -5.73 -8.98
CA SER A 238 -20.20 -7.11 -8.65
C SER A 238 -19.09 -7.83 -7.88
N VAL A 239 -17.83 -7.61 -8.25
CA VAL A 239 -16.67 -8.14 -7.52
C VAL A 239 -16.61 -7.53 -6.14
N PHE A 240 -16.70 -6.18 -6.05
CA PHE A 240 -16.66 -5.49 -4.76
C PHE A 240 -17.79 -5.96 -3.82
N ASP A 241 -19.02 -6.06 -4.32
CA ASP A 241 -20.16 -6.49 -3.52
C ASP A 241 -20.01 -7.92 -2.98
N ARG A 242 -19.42 -8.82 -3.77
CA ARG A 242 -19.13 -10.20 -3.34
C ARG A 242 -18.13 -10.25 -2.19
N TYR A 243 -17.15 -9.34 -2.16
CA TYR A 243 -16.09 -9.29 -1.14
C TYR A 243 -16.32 -8.21 -0.07
N ARG A 244 -17.45 -7.52 -0.07
CA ARG A 244 -17.74 -6.44 0.86
C ARG A 244 -17.53 -6.83 2.33
N ASP A 245 -18.11 -7.95 2.75
CA ASP A 245 -18.01 -8.41 4.14
C ASP A 245 -16.58 -8.84 4.51
N PRO A 246 -15.84 -9.63 3.67
CA PRO A 246 -14.40 -9.84 3.86
C PRO A 246 -13.57 -8.58 3.95
N LEU A 247 -13.85 -7.55 3.12
CA LEU A 247 -13.14 -6.27 3.16
C LEU A 247 -13.40 -5.50 4.46
N TYR A 248 -14.63 -5.49 4.98
CA TYR A 248 -14.91 -4.90 6.28
C TYR A 248 -14.22 -5.65 7.41
N LYS A 249 -14.13 -6.97 7.31
CA LYS A 249 -13.37 -7.79 8.24
C LYS A 249 -11.87 -7.44 8.18
N GLU A 250 -11.28 -7.33 6.98
CA GLU A 250 -9.91 -6.84 6.77
C GLU A 250 -9.67 -5.50 7.47
N ALA A 251 -10.54 -4.51 7.22
CA ALA A 251 -10.45 -3.19 7.84
C ALA A 251 -10.55 -3.24 9.37
N SER A 252 -11.31 -4.19 9.93
CA SER A 252 -11.50 -4.36 11.37
C SER A 252 -10.26 -4.84 12.11
N TYR A 253 -9.24 -5.34 11.41
CA TYR A 253 -7.98 -5.77 12.04
C TYR A 253 -7.03 -4.61 12.40
N LYS A 254 -7.21 -3.41 11.84
CA LYS A 254 -6.38 -2.24 12.18
C LYS A 254 -6.35 -1.91 13.69
N PRO A 255 -7.49 -1.87 14.41
CA PRO A 255 -7.46 -1.65 15.86
C PRO A 255 -6.65 -2.70 16.62
N TYR A 256 -6.65 -3.97 16.18
CA TYR A 256 -5.84 -5.02 16.81
C TYR A 256 -4.35 -4.76 16.64
N ILE A 257 -3.92 -4.36 15.44
CA ILE A 257 -2.51 -4.00 15.19
C ILE A 257 -2.11 -2.79 16.03
N LEU A 258 -2.97 -1.76 16.10
CA LEU A 258 -2.70 -0.58 16.93
C LEU A 258 -2.67 -0.91 18.43
N SER A 259 -3.42 -1.91 18.89
CA SER A 259 -3.40 -2.34 20.29
C SER A 259 -2.06 -2.94 20.73
N LEU A 260 -1.26 -3.49 19.79
CA LEU A 260 0.08 -4.01 20.09
C LEU A 260 1.06 -2.93 20.59
N ILE A 261 0.76 -1.66 20.36
CA ILE A 261 1.56 -0.53 20.85
C ILE A 261 1.50 -0.43 22.39
N HIS A 262 0.46 -0.97 23.02
CA HIS A 262 0.24 -0.92 24.45
C HIS A 262 0.66 -2.19 25.20
N ILE A 263 1.15 -3.19 24.49
CA ILE A 263 1.67 -4.44 25.03
C ILE A 263 3.20 -4.38 25.10
#